data_8fab961a827dc54cb09dec303fc97d1f
#
_entry.id   8fab961a827dc54cb09dec303fc97d1f
#
_cell.length_a   1.000
_cell.length_b   1.000
_cell.length_c   1.000
_cell.angle_alpha   90.00
_cell.angle_beta   90.00
_cell.angle_gamma   90.00
#
_symmetry.space_group_name_H-M   'P 1'
#
loop_
_entity.id
_entity.type
_entity.pdbx_description
1 polymer ?
#
loop_
_entity_poly.entity_id
_entity_poly.type
_entity_poly.pdbx_seq_one_letter_code
_entity_poly.pdbx_strand_id
1 'polypeptide(L)'
;GLYLCSNCYRCTGVCPVGINLQELWFKGREAVLGREIPEMLMLSPLSFYRGLRREELEEKGYEKPLSSVRGALEEACKGINLQDSLLDIQKADTQFRKDLGVSDWGESYSFCFTCTTCSVACPVVQRYPNPPEALGLTPHQIIHAAISGFSDPIFRSTMLWSCLGCYQCQEACPQGVRVTDVLYKIKNMAMERLKSKSEAGKAS
;
A
#
# COMPACT_ATOMS: atom_id res chain seq x y z
N GLY A 1 18.98 -9.37 -2.83
CA GLY A 1 18.11 -8.51 -3.60
C GLY A 1 17.12 -9.19 -4.51
N LEU A 2 17.45 -10.33 -5.15
CA LEU A 2 16.61 -10.96 -6.19
C LEU A 2 15.19 -11.33 -5.69
N TYR A 3 15.09 -11.86 -4.48
CA TYR A 3 13.82 -12.27 -3.86
C TYR A 3 13.12 -11.16 -3.08
N LEU A 4 13.80 -10.05 -2.85
CA LEU A 4 13.23 -8.89 -2.18
C LEU A 4 12.48 -7.95 -3.15
N CYS A 5 12.55 -8.25 -4.45
CA CYS A 5 11.90 -7.47 -5.48
C CYS A 5 10.38 -7.67 -5.44
N SER A 6 9.64 -6.60 -5.25
CA SER A 6 8.16 -6.56 -5.23
C SER A 6 7.53 -6.46 -6.62
N ASN A 7 8.31 -6.58 -7.68
CA ASN A 7 7.87 -6.45 -9.08
C ASN A 7 7.24 -5.09 -9.43
N CYS A 8 7.70 -4.02 -8.80
CA CYS A 8 7.12 -2.69 -8.99
C CYS A 8 7.52 -1.99 -10.30
N TYR A 9 8.34 -2.58 -11.15
CA TYR A 9 8.81 -2.05 -12.44
C TYR A 9 9.54 -0.71 -12.40
N ARG A 10 9.69 -0.08 -11.24
CA ARG A 10 10.33 1.22 -11.11
C ARG A 10 11.77 1.24 -11.66
N CYS A 11 12.56 0.22 -11.35
CA CYS A 11 13.93 0.12 -11.84
C CYS A 11 14.02 0.08 -13.38
N THR A 12 13.04 -0.57 -14.03
CA THR A 12 12.92 -0.60 -15.50
C THR A 12 12.54 0.78 -16.03
N GLY A 13 11.56 1.45 -15.40
CA GLY A 13 11.08 2.76 -15.84
C GLY A 13 12.09 3.89 -15.70
N VAL A 14 13.02 3.80 -14.71
CA VAL A 14 14.06 4.82 -14.49
C VAL A 14 15.41 4.44 -15.08
N CYS A 15 15.52 3.32 -15.78
CA CYS A 15 16.78 2.87 -16.35
C CYS A 15 17.22 3.79 -17.52
N PRO A 16 18.34 4.52 -17.40
CA PRO A 16 18.76 5.48 -18.42
C PRO A 16 19.16 4.85 -19.74
N VAL A 17 19.46 3.55 -19.73
CA VAL A 17 19.87 2.77 -20.91
C VAL A 17 18.75 1.86 -21.42
N GLY A 18 17.54 1.97 -20.88
CA GLY A 18 16.36 1.25 -21.36
C GLY A 18 16.37 -0.26 -21.11
N ILE A 19 17.17 -0.75 -20.14
CA ILE A 19 17.22 -2.17 -19.81
C ILE A 19 15.94 -2.57 -19.07
N ASN A 20 15.26 -3.64 -19.53
CA ASN A 20 14.16 -4.25 -18.81
C ASN A 20 14.70 -5.05 -17.60
N LEU A 21 14.98 -4.33 -16.52
CA LEU A 21 15.53 -4.92 -15.29
C LEU A 21 14.54 -5.90 -14.65
N GLN A 22 13.24 -5.69 -14.82
CA GLN A 22 12.22 -6.58 -14.29
C GLN A 22 12.27 -7.97 -14.95
N GLU A 23 12.42 -8.02 -16.27
CA GLU A 23 12.57 -9.27 -17.00
C GLU A 23 13.86 -10.00 -16.59
N LEU A 24 14.93 -9.26 -16.40
CA LEU A 24 16.20 -9.80 -15.91
C LEU A 24 16.05 -10.45 -14.53
N TRP A 25 15.30 -9.79 -13.62
CA TRP A 25 15.00 -10.35 -12.31
C TRP A 25 14.15 -11.62 -12.39
N PHE A 26 13.15 -11.68 -13.29
CA PHE A 26 12.35 -12.89 -13.51
C PHE A 26 13.20 -14.04 -14.01
N LYS A 27 14.01 -13.81 -15.04
CA LYS A 27 14.93 -14.84 -15.56
C LYS A 27 15.94 -15.29 -14.51
N GLY A 28 16.43 -14.37 -13.70
CA GLY A 28 17.31 -14.68 -12.57
C GLY A 28 16.64 -15.59 -11.53
N ARG A 29 15.37 -15.31 -11.18
CA ARG A 29 14.58 -16.17 -10.27
C ARG A 29 14.35 -17.56 -10.86
N GLU A 30 13.99 -17.64 -12.13
CA GLU A 30 13.76 -18.91 -12.82
C GLU A 30 15.04 -19.75 -12.83
N ALA A 31 16.19 -19.15 -13.13
CA ALA A 31 17.48 -19.85 -13.11
C ALA A 31 17.87 -20.35 -11.72
N VAL A 32 17.52 -19.61 -10.66
CA VAL A 32 17.81 -20.02 -9.27
C VAL A 32 16.83 -21.12 -8.83
N LEU A 33 15.56 -21.04 -9.22
CA LEU A 33 14.56 -22.08 -8.97
C LEU A 33 14.95 -23.40 -9.66
N GLY A 34 15.43 -23.35 -10.90
CA GLY A 34 15.92 -24.53 -11.62
C GLY A 34 17.15 -25.19 -10.98
N ARG A 35 17.79 -24.55 -10.03
CA ARG A 35 18.91 -25.11 -9.24
C ARG A 35 18.48 -25.62 -7.86
N GLU A 36 17.17 -25.73 -7.61
CA GLU A 36 16.60 -26.20 -6.34
C GLU A 36 17.14 -25.47 -5.11
N ILE A 37 17.36 -24.15 -5.21
CA ILE A 37 17.78 -23.35 -4.07
C ILE A 37 16.56 -23.01 -3.22
N PRO A 38 16.35 -23.65 -2.07
CA PRO A 38 15.14 -23.52 -1.27
C PRO A 38 15.01 -22.18 -0.52
N GLU A 39 16.06 -21.39 -0.50
CA GLU A 39 16.18 -20.11 0.24
C GLU A 39 15.25 -19.01 -0.30
N MET A 40 14.62 -19.24 -1.45
CA MET A 40 13.65 -18.30 -2.02
C MET A 40 12.51 -17.98 -1.04
N LEU A 41 11.98 -18.97 -0.36
CA LEU A 41 10.87 -18.79 0.59
C LEU A 41 11.30 -18.01 1.84
N MET A 42 12.54 -18.19 2.27
CA MET A 42 13.09 -17.52 3.45
C MET A 42 13.45 -16.05 3.19
N LEU A 43 13.85 -15.73 1.96
CA LEU A 43 14.33 -14.39 1.58
C LEU A 43 13.24 -13.48 1.02
N SER A 44 12.08 -14.01 0.67
CA SER A 44 10.97 -13.21 0.16
C SER A 44 10.31 -12.39 1.26
N PRO A 45 10.15 -11.06 1.11
CA PRO A 45 9.44 -10.25 2.09
C PRO A 45 7.94 -10.56 2.16
N LEU A 46 7.41 -11.25 1.14
CA LEU A 46 6.01 -11.68 1.08
C LEU A 46 5.81 -13.11 1.58
N SER A 47 6.89 -13.80 1.96
CA SER A 47 6.83 -15.17 2.45
C SER A 47 6.31 -15.22 3.88
N PHE A 48 5.35 -16.10 4.13
CA PHE A 48 4.92 -16.48 5.48
C PHE A 48 6.03 -17.13 6.29
N TYR A 49 7.09 -17.59 5.63
CA TYR A 49 8.25 -18.27 6.22
C TYR A 49 9.40 -17.34 6.53
N ARG A 50 9.18 -16.04 6.45
CA ARG A 50 10.19 -15.05 6.79
C ARG A 50 10.64 -15.23 8.25
N GLY A 51 11.91 -15.50 8.43
CA GLY A 51 12.51 -15.77 9.75
C GLY A 51 12.58 -17.23 10.15
N LEU A 52 12.03 -18.16 9.36
CA LEU A 52 12.25 -19.59 9.57
C LEU A 52 13.68 -19.98 9.17
N ARG A 53 14.27 -20.89 9.94
CA ARG A 53 15.55 -21.49 9.62
C ARG A 53 15.36 -22.60 8.58
N ARG A 54 16.44 -22.90 7.85
CA ARG A 54 16.44 -23.95 6.82
C ARG A 54 16.00 -25.30 7.40
N GLU A 55 16.50 -25.63 8.60
CA GLU A 55 16.20 -26.87 9.29
C GLU A 55 14.68 -27.02 9.60
N GLU A 56 14.00 -25.88 9.85
CA GLU A 56 12.56 -25.86 10.12
C GLU A 56 11.71 -26.11 8.86
N LEU A 57 12.24 -25.80 7.67
CA LEU A 57 11.58 -26.07 6.39
C LEU A 57 11.75 -27.52 5.92
N GLU A 58 12.81 -28.20 6.35
CA GLU A 58 13.11 -29.58 5.98
C GLU A 58 12.32 -30.59 6.81
N GLU A 59 11.73 -30.18 7.94
CA GLU A 59 10.84 -31.04 8.72
C GLU A 59 9.52 -31.29 8.00
N LYS A 60 9.13 -32.57 7.89
CA LYS A 60 7.86 -33.00 7.30
C LYS A 60 6.68 -32.58 8.19
N GLY A 61 6.06 -31.48 7.87
CA GLY A 61 4.86 -30.98 8.55
C GLY A 61 4.83 -29.45 8.62
N TYR A 62 3.66 -28.86 8.36
CA TYR A 62 3.46 -27.41 8.41
C TYR A 62 3.14 -26.88 9.83
N GLU A 63 3.03 -27.75 10.83
CA GLU A 63 2.64 -27.34 12.19
C GLU A 63 3.73 -26.50 12.86
N LYS A 64 4.99 -26.90 12.75
CA LYS A 64 6.11 -26.21 13.38
C LYS A 64 6.39 -24.83 12.72
N PRO A 65 6.44 -24.71 11.38
CA PRO A 65 6.48 -23.42 10.72
C PRO A 65 5.34 -22.50 11.13
N LEU A 66 4.11 -23.01 11.18
CA LEU A 66 2.94 -22.23 11.58
C LEU A 66 3.03 -21.76 13.04
N SER A 67 3.54 -22.60 13.96
CA SER A 67 3.73 -22.21 15.36
C SER A 67 4.80 -21.11 15.51
N SER A 68 5.90 -21.21 14.77
CA SER A 68 6.95 -20.17 14.75
C SER A 68 6.45 -18.84 14.18
N VAL A 69 5.67 -18.88 13.10
CA VAL A 69 5.04 -17.67 12.52
C VAL A 69 4.05 -17.06 13.51
N ARG A 70 3.24 -17.88 14.18
CA ARG A 70 2.30 -17.40 15.19
C ARG A 70 3.01 -16.73 16.35
N GLY A 71 4.06 -17.33 16.89
CA GLY A 71 4.87 -16.75 17.96
C GLY A 71 5.54 -15.43 17.54
N ALA A 72 6.06 -15.36 16.32
CA ALA A 72 6.65 -14.12 15.78
C ALA A 72 5.61 -13.01 15.58
N LEU A 73 4.39 -13.36 15.13
CA LEU A 73 3.27 -12.42 15.04
C LEU A 73 2.82 -11.92 16.41
N GLU A 74 2.67 -12.82 17.39
CA GLU A 74 2.30 -12.47 18.75
C GLU A 74 3.33 -11.52 19.38
N GLU A 75 4.62 -11.79 19.17
CA GLU A 75 5.70 -10.91 19.65
C GLU A 75 5.68 -9.55 18.94
N ALA A 76 5.54 -9.52 17.61
CA ALA A 76 5.46 -8.29 16.83
C ALA A 76 4.22 -7.45 17.17
N CYS A 77 3.14 -8.11 17.61
CA CYS A 77 1.89 -7.46 17.99
C CYS A 77 1.83 -7.09 19.48
N LYS A 78 2.83 -7.48 20.28
CA LYS A 78 2.91 -7.05 21.69
C LYS A 78 2.97 -5.53 21.78
N GLY A 79 2.05 -4.96 22.52
CA GLY A 79 1.96 -3.50 22.70
C GLY A 79 1.16 -2.76 21.62
N ILE A 80 0.66 -3.44 20.60
CA ILE A 80 -0.31 -2.85 19.70
C ILE A 80 -1.68 -2.88 20.39
N ASN A 81 -2.22 -1.70 20.70
CA ASN A 81 -3.59 -1.61 21.17
C ASN A 81 -4.54 -1.85 19.99
N LEU A 82 -4.93 -3.10 19.80
CA LEU A 82 -5.80 -3.51 18.71
C LEU A 82 -7.17 -2.82 18.75
N GLN A 83 -7.63 -2.40 19.92
CA GLN A 83 -8.94 -1.74 20.06
C GLN A 83 -8.96 -0.36 19.42
N ASP A 84 -7.84 0.36 19.44
CA ASP A 84 -7.73 1.71 18.88
C ASP A 84 -7.31 1.74 17.41
N SER A 85 -6.73 0.64 16.90
CA SER A 85 -6.15 0.56 15.56
C SER A 85 -6.95 -0.29 14.56
N LEU A 86 -7.94 -1.06 15.02
CA LEU A 86 -8.76 -1.90 14.14
C LEU A 86 -9.72 -1.06 13.33
N LEU A 87 -9.60 -1.15 12.01
CA LEU A 87 -10.63 -0.68 11.08
C LEU A 87 -11.78 -1.68 11.09
N ASP A 88 -12.97 -1.21 11.45
CA ASP A 88 -14.18 -2.01 11.36
C ASP A 88 -14.55 -2.22 9.90
N ILE A 89 -14.39 -3.43 9.40
CA ILE A 89 -14.67 -3.80 8.01
C ILE A 89 -16.16 -3.56 7.65
N GLN A 90 -17.06 -3.63 8.62
CA GLN A 90 -18.49 -3.35 8.39
C GLN A 90 -18.76 -1.88 8.05
N LYS A 91 -17.82 -0.99 8.38
CA LYS A 91 -17.87 0.44 8.01
C LYS A 91 -17.26 0.76 6.64
N ALA A 92 -16.89 -0.25 5.86
CA ALA A 92 -16.43 -0.04 4.50
C ALA A 92 -17.59 0.52 3.64
N ASP A 93 -17.35 1.69 3.05
CA ASP A 93 -18.30 2.41 2.21
C ASP A 93 -18.14 1.94 0.75
N THR A 94 -18.96 0.96 0.37
CA THR A 94 -18.95 0.43 -1.00
C THR A 94 -19.41 1.45 -2.03
N GLN A 95 -20.28 2.40 -1.63
CA GLN A 95 -20.73 3.48 -2.52
C GLN A 95 -19.60 4.46 -2.80
N PHE A 96 -18.82 4.85 -1.78
CA PHE A 96 -17.62 5.67 -1.95
C PHE A 96 -16.66 5.10 -2.99
N ARG A 97 -16.42 3.77 -2.94
CA ARG A 97 -15.57 3.08 -3.89
C ARG A 97 -16.14 3.15 -5.31
N LYS A 98 -17.45 2.94 -5.47
CA LYS A 98 -18.12 3.03 -6.77
C LYS A 98 -18.03 4.45 -7.33
N ASP A 99 -18.35 5.45 -6.53
CA ASP A 99 -18.35 6.86 -6.93
C ASP A 99 -16.93 7.34 -7.30
N LEU A 100 -15.92 6.82 -6.60
CA LEU A 100 -14.52 7.07 -6.94
C LEU A 100 -14.15 6.48 -8.30
N GLY A 101 -14.65 5.28 -8.63
CA GLY A 101 -14.38 4.57 -9.89
C GLY A 101 -15.06 5.15 -11.13
N VAL A 102 -16.15 5.91 -10.99
CA VAL A 102 -16.95 6.42 -12.13
C VAL A 102 -16.25 7.51 -12.96
N SER A 103 -15.08 7.97 -12.62
CA SER A 103 -14.36 8.97 -13.43
C SER A 103 -13.30 8.35 -14.32
N ASP A 104 -13.03 8.94 -15.49
CA ASP A 104 -11.99 8.50 -16.44
C ASP A 104 -10.59 8.28 -15.82
N TRP A 105 -10.38 8.86 -14.66
CA TRP A 105 -9.14 8.80 -13.90
C TRP A 105 -9.24 7.98 -12.61
N GLY A 106 -10.48 7.71 -12.16
CA GLY A 106 -10.73 7.11 -10.87
C GLY A 106 -10.30 5.66 -10.79
N GLU A 107 -10.48 4.88 -11.85
CA GLU A 107 -10.16 3.45 -11.85
C GLU A 107 -8.67 3.14 -11.70
N SER A 108 -7.79 4.10 -11.99
CA SER A 108 -6.34 3.89 -11.92
C SER A 108 -5.86 3.47 -10.52
N TYR A 109 -6.58 3.83 -9.46
CA TYR A 109 -6.21 3.44 -8.10
C TYR A 109 -6.24 1.92 -7.88
N SER A 110 -7.05 1.19 -8.64
CA SER A 110 -7.15 -0.27 -8.55
C SER A 110 -5.87 -1.00 -8.97
N PHE A 111 -5.00 -0.35 -9.73
CA PHE A 111 -3.70 -0.90 -10.13
C PHE A 111 -2.61 -0.77 -9.05
N CYS A 112 -2.92 -0.12 -7.94
CA CYS A 112 -1.96 0.05 -6.85
C CYS A 112 -1.64 -1.28 -6.18
N PHE A 113 -0.34 -1.62 -6.09
CA PHE A 113 0.12 -2.80 -5.35
C PHE A 113 1.12 -2.44 -4.22
N THR A 114 0.96 -1.30 -3.62
CA THR A 114 1.62 -0.89 -2.36
C THR A 114 3.15 -0.74 -2.43
N CYS A 115 3.69 -0.32 -3.54
CA CYS A 115 5.16 -0.13 -3.67
C CYS A 115 5.71 1.07 -2.86
N THR A 116 4.85 1.85 -2.19
CA THR A 116 5.15 3.04 -1.37
C THR A 116 5.83 4.20 -2.09
N THR A 117 6.15 4.07 -3.38
CA THR A 117 6.89 5.07 -4.16
C THR A 117 6.26 6.46 -4.13
N CYS A 118 4.93 6.55 -4.22
CA CYS A 118 4.20 7.82 -4.16
C CYS A 118 4.38 8.55 -2.82
N SER A 119 4.56 7.81 -1.72
CA SER A 119 4.82 8.40 -0.41
C SER A 119 6.27 8.86 -0.29
N VAL A 120 7.22 8.06 -0.81
CA VAL A 120 8.65 8.43 -0.82
C VAL A 120 8.89 9.66 -1.71
N ALA A 121 8.21 9.77 -2.85
CA ALA A 121 8.35 10.90 -3.76
C ALA A 121 7.63 12.18 -3.27
N CYS A 122 6.77 12.08 -2.25
CA CYS A 122 5.94 13.20 -1.80
C CYS A 122 6.73 14.21 -0.97
N PRO A 123 6.85 15.49 -1.39
CA PRO A 123 7.57 16.51 -0.63
C PRO A 123 6.91 16.82 0.71
N VAL A 124 5.59 16.68 0.81
CA VAL A 124 4.87 16.85 2.08
C VAL A 124 5.28 15.76 3.07
N VAL A 125 5.34 14.50 2.63
CA VAL A 125 5.76 13.38 3.48
C VAL A 125 7.21 13.53 3.93
N GLN A 126 8.10 13.95 3.03
CA GLN A 126 9.52 14.13 3.32
C GLN A 126 9.80 15.25 4.35
N ARG A 127 8.85 16.17 4.54
CA ARG A 127 9.01 17.28 5.50
C ARG A 127 8.98 16.83 6.95
N TYR A 128 8.34 15.70 7.25
CA TYR A 128 8.13 15.22 8.61
C TYR A 128 9.03 14.02 8.94
N PRO A 129 9.66 13.99 10.11
CA PRO A 129 10.47 12.86 10.55
C PRO A 129 9.62 11.61 10.83
N ASN A 130 8.38 11.79 11.30
CA ASN A 130 7.40 10.72 11.51
C ASN A 130 6.09 11.04 10.75
N PRO A 131 6.03 10.78 9.44
CA PRO A 131 4.89 11.15 8.61
C PRO A 131 3.55 10.54 9.05
N PRO A 132 3.45 9.27 9.48
CA PRO A 132 2.17 8.71 9.93
C PRO A 132 1.57 9.44 11.13
N GLU A 133 2.38 9.87 12.07
CA GLU A 133 1.94 10.63 13.26
C GLU A 133 1.45 12.04 12.88
N ALA A 134 2.18 12.73 12.01
CA ALA A 134 1.88 14.11 11.63
C ALA A 134 0.75 14.21 10.59
N LEU A 135 0.69 13.27 9.67
CA LEU A 135 -0.18 13.33 8.49
C LEU A 135 -1.36 12.34 8.55
N GLY A 136 -1.34 11.39 9.47
CA GLY A 136 -2.26 10.26 9.51
C GLY A 136 -1.92 9.24 8.41
N LEU A 137 -2.66 9.22 7.32
CA LEU A 137 -2.37 8.34 6.18
C LEU A 137 -1.41 9.01 5.21
N THR A 138 -0.41 8.28 4.77
CA THR A 138 0.48 8.69 3.67
C THR A 138 -0.18 8.42 2.30
N PRO A 139 0.32 8.98 1.18
CA PRO A 139 -0.32 8.83 -0.14
C PRO A 139 -0.65 7.38 -0.52
N HIS A 140 0.28 6.43 -0.36
CA HIS A 140 0.00 5.02 -0.68
C HIS A 140 -1.08 4.41 0.22
N GLN A 141 -1.11 4.80 1.50
CA GLN A 141 -2.12 4.33 2.46
C GLN A 141 -3.50 4.90 2.13
N ILE A 142 -3.58 6.15 1.66
CA ILE A 142 -4.84 6.74 1.17
C ILE A 142 -5.37 5.94 -0.02
N ILE A 143 -4.52 5.61 -1.00
CA ILE A 143 -4.92 4.79 -2.14
C ILE A 143 -5.41 3.41 -1.69
N HIS A 144 -4.72 2.78 -0.74
CA HIS A 144 -5.12 1.49 -0.17
C HIS A 144 -6.46 1.55 0.56
N ALA A 145 -6.64 2.55 1.40
CA ALA A 145 -7.90 2.77 2.10
C ALA A 145 -9.06 3.04 1.11
N ALA A 146 -8.77 3.73 -0.01
CA ALA A 146 -9.74 3.96 -1.07
C ALA A 146 -10.15 2.66 -1.78
N ILE A 147 -9.18 1.79 -2.11
CA ILE A 147 -9.44 0.45 -2.66
C ILE A 147 -10.35 -0.36 -1.73
N SER A 148 -10.12 -0.25 -0.43
CA SER A 148 -10.86 -0.97 0.60
C SER A 148 -12.20 -0.31 0.98
N GLY A 149 -12.50 0.89 0.48
CA GLY A 149 -13.73 1.62 0.75
C GLY A 149 -13.75 2.35 2.11
N PHE A 150 -12.62 2.56 2.75
CA PHE A 150 -12.52 3.26 4.03
C PHE A 150 -12.46 4.77 3.85
N SER A 151 -13.61 5.41 3.62
CA SER A 151 -13.68 6.87 3.40
C SER A 151 -13.35 7.70 4.64
N ASP A 152 -13.80 7.28 5.83
CA ASP A 152 -13.62 8.04 7.07
C ASP A 152 -12.17 8.31 7.45
N PRO A 153 -11.27 7.31 7.53
CA PRO A 153 -9.87 7.57 7.84
C PRO A 153 -9.18 8.42 6.77
N ILE A 154 -9.59 8.32 5.51
CA ILE A 154 -9.07 9.16 4.43
C ILE A 154 -9.47 10.62 4.65
N PHE A 155 -10.73 10.91 4.92
CA PHE A 155 -11.24 12.27 5.09
C PHE A 155 -10.65 12.97 6.32
N ARG A 156 -10.28 12.20 7.35
CA ARG A 156 -9.61 12.70 8.58
C ARG A 156 -8.11 12.86 8.41
N SER A 157 -7.51 12.28 7.39
CA SER A 157 -6.06 12.35 7.18
C SER A 157 -5.61 13.75 6.81
N THR A 158 -4.69 14.31 7.58
CA THR A 158 -4.05 15.60 7.29
C THR A 158 -3.37 15.59 5.93
N MET A 159 -2.81 14.46 5.52
CA MET A 159 -2.15 14.32 4.21
C MET A 159 -3.09 14.64 3.05
N LEU A 160 -4.35 14.19 3.11
CA LEU A 160 -5.33 14.47 2.06
C LEU A 160 -5.42 15.99 1.83
N TRP A 161 -5.55 16.76 2.90
CA TRP A 161 -5.75 18.21 2.86
C TRP A 161 -4.46 18.99 2.60
N SER A 162 -3.31 18.46 3.00
CA SER A 162 -1.99 19.07 2.80
C SER A 162 -1.37 18.80 1.42
N CYS A 163 -2.04 18.03 0.56
CA CYS A 163 -1.55 17.74 -0.78
C CYS A 163 -1.41 19.03 -1.61
N LEU A 164 -0.20 19.31 -2.07
CA LEU A 164 0.16 20.50 -2.85
C LEU A 164 -0.21 20.41 -4.34
N GLY A 165 -0.64 19.24 -4.81
CA GLY A 165 -0.95 19.04 -6.24
C GLY A 165 0.28 19.10 -7.16
N CYS A 166 1.46 18.77 -6.66
CA CYS A 166 2.71 18.85 -7.42
C CYS A 166 2.94 17.71 -8.42
N TYR A 167 2.07 16.72 -8.46
CA TYR A 167 2.08 15.54 -9.34
C TYR A 167 3.30 14.60 -9.21
N GLN A 168 4.27 14.86 -8.37
CA GLN A 168 5.47 14.03 -8.21
C GLN A 168 5.15 12.57 -7.84
N CYS A 169 4.13 12.36 -7.01
CA CYS A 169 3.68 11.01 -6.66
C CYS A 169 3.08 10.26 -7.84
N GLN A 170 2.42 10.96 -8.74
CA GLN A 170 1.80 10.42 -9.95
C GLN A 170 2.85 10.07 -10.99
N GLU A 171 3.79 10.98 -11.27
CA GLU A 171 4.91 10.76 -12.18
C GLU A 171 5.84 9.63 -11.72
N ALA A 172 6.01 9.50 -10.39
CA ALA A 172 6.84 8.45 -9.82
C ALA A 172 6.14 7.08 -9.76
N CYS A 173 4.84 6.99 -10.06
CA CYS A 173 4.09 5.75 -9.93
C CYS A 173 4.43 4.75 -11.04
N PRO A 174 5.00 3.56 -10.73
CA PRO A 174 5.38 2.58 -11.76
C PRO A 174 4.18 1.88 -12.41
N GLN A 175 3.00 1.97 -11.79
CA GLN A 175 1.77 1.38 -12.30
C GLN A 175 0.85 2.40 -12.99
N GLY A 176 1.31 3.64 -13.13
CA GLY A 176 0.50 4.69 -13.76
C GLY A 176 -0.74 5.09 -12.94
N VAL A 177 -0.75 4.81 -11.63
CA VAL A 177 -1.82 5.29 -10.76
C VAL A 177 -1.80 6.82 -10.72
N ARG A 178 -2.90 7.44 -11.06
CA ARG A 178 -3.07 8.89 -11.04
C ARG A 178 -3.32 9.40 -9.63
N VAL A 179 -2.30 9.25 -8.78
CA VAL A 179 -2.40 9.49 -7.33
C VAL A 179 -2.93 10.87 -7.01
N THR A 180 -2.42 11.92 -7.66
CA THR A 180 -2.84 13.30 -7.41
C THR A 180 -4.31 13.51 -7.81
N ASP A 181 -4.71 13.01 -8.98
CA ASP A 181 -6.08 13.14 -9.47
C ASP A 181 -7.07 12.40 -8.57
N VAL A 182 -6.70 11.21 -8.10
CA VAL A 182 -7.49 10.45 -7.12
C VAL A 182 -7.63 11.22 -5.81
N LEU A 183 -6.56 11.82 -5.28
CA LEU A 183 -6.63 12.65 -4.07
C LEU A 183 -7.55 13.86 -4.26
N TYR A 184 -7.50 14.53 -5.41
CA TYR A 184 -8.42 15.64 -5.72
C TYR A 184 -9.87 15.19 -5.79
N LYS A 185 -10.16 14.06 -6.44
CA LYS A 185 -11.51 13.52 -6.46
C LYS A 185 -12.00 13.21 -5.06
N ILE A 186 -11.18 12.58 -4.23
CA ILE A 186 -11.52 12.29 -2.84
C ILE A 186 -11.81 13.57 -2.05
N LYS A 187 -11.00 14.64 -2.24
CA LYS A 187 -11.27 15.95 -1.62
C LYS A 187 -12.64 16.49 -2.03
N ASN A 188 -12.99 16.45 -3.31
CA ASN A 188 -14.28 16.91 -3.80
C ASN A 188 -15.43 16.12 -3.17
N MET A 189 -15.33 14.79 -3.14
CA MET A 189 -16.32 13.92 -2.50
C MET A 189 -16.49 14.23 -1.00
N ALA A 190 -15.39 14.52 -0.29
CA ALA A 190 -15.42 14.92 1.11
C ALA A 190 -16.15 16.26 1.29
N MET A 191 -15.89 17.24 0.42
CA MET A 191 -16.57 18.54 0.45
C MET A 191 -18.05 18.44 0.14
N GLU A 192 -18.47 17.60 -0.80
CA GLU A 192 -19.88 17.34 -1.11
C GLU A 192 -20.61 16.72 0.09
N ARG A 193 -19.98 15.74 0.77
CA ARG A 193 -20.56 15.18 2.01
C ARG A 193 -20.68 16.19 3.15
N LEU A 194 -19.74 17.12 3.27
CA LEU A 194 -19.83 18.19 4.26
C LEU A 194 -20.97 19.16 3.95
N LYS A 195 -21.15 19.54 2.68
CA LYS A 195 -22.25 20.42 2.24
C LYS A 195 -23.61 19.78 2.52
N SER A 196 -23.80 18.52 2.12
CA SER A 196 -25.07 17.81 2.35
C SER A 196 -25.42 17.69 3.84
N LYS A 197 -24.43 17.46 4.71
CA LYS A 197 -24.64 17.43 6.17
C LYS A 197 -25.02 18.82 6.72
N SER A 198 -24.41 19.89 6.20
CA SER A 198 -24.73 21.25 6.65
C SER A 198 -26.12 21.69 6.23
N GLU A 199 -26.59 21.25 5.07
CA GLU A 199 -27.96 21.53 4.59
C GLU A 199 -29.02 20.75 5.36
N ALA A 200 -28.75 19.47 5.66
CA ALA A 200 -29.64 18.65 6.49
C ALA A 200 -29.77 19.19 7.92
N GLY A 201 -28.66 19.72 8.49
CA GLY A 201 -28.70 20.34 9.84
C GLY A 201 -29.36 21.72 9.92
N LYS A 202 -29.63 22.38 8.77
CA LYS A 202 -30.41 23.64 8.70
C LYS A 202 -31.88 23.42 8.47
N ALA A 203 -32.29 22.21 8.08
CA ALA A 203 -33.67 21.85 7.79
C ALA A 203 -34.39 21.20 8.99
N SER A 204 -33.71 20.93 10.10
CA SER A 204 -34.22 20.48 11.38
C SER A 204 -34.14 21.56 12.44
#